data_da83b6fb12d309e6e2a56a0a4526d8ce
#
_entry.id   da83b6fb12d309e6e2a56a0a4526d8ce
#
_cell.length_a   1.000
_cell.length_b   1.000
_cell.length_c   1.000
_cell.angle_alpha   90.00
_cell.angle_beta   90.00
_cell.angle_gamma   90.00
#
_symmetry.space_group_name_H-M   'P 1'
#
loop_
_entity.id
_entity.type
_entity.pdbx_description
1 polymer ?
#
loop_
_entity_poly.entity_id
_entity_poly.type
_entity_poly.pdbx_seq_one_letter_code
_entity_poly.pdbx_strand_id
1 'polypeptide(L)'
;MKDENRPSTRRKTTDRIAALVRAEAVTRHVAAVIAHEDCDDTEPAHVTLAATIEAELTSAGVPHPIAATPAWEIETWWMLFPDALQATRPCWATFDHASRDVGRIQHAKEELRRQLRPTTAHARSRCPDYAESDGIKIAAAIRSRNLIDQERGNAASLAEFKAKVRALAL
;
A
#
# COMPACT_ATOMS: atom_id res chain seq x y z
N MET A 1 -8.39 12.82 -34.06
CA MET A 1 -9.14 13.61 -33.08
C MET A 1 -9.27 12.78 -31.81
N LYS A 2 -8.49 13.04 -30.76
CA LYS A 2 -8.68 12.39 -29.46
C LYS A 2 -9.90 13.06 -28.81
N ASP A 3 -10.78 12.23 -28.30
CA ASP A 3 -12.03 12.62 -27.64
C ASP A 3 -11.68 13.34 -26.31
N GLU A 4 -11.45 14.66 -26.36
CA GLU A 4 -11.05 15.49 -25.22
C GLU A 4 -12.12 15.61 -24.13
N ASN A 5 -13.29 15.02 -24.32
CA ASN A 5 -14.44 15.18 -23.44
C ASN A 5 -14.75 13.93 -22.58
N ARG A 6 -13.91 12.90 -22.59
CA ARG A 6 -14.12 11.74 -21.72
C ARG A 6 -13.39 11.97 -20.41
N PRO A 7 -14.12 12.11 -19.27
CA PRO A 7 -13.46 12.25 -17.99
C PRO A 7 -12.52 11.08 -17.76
N SER A 8 -11.29 11.37 -17.33
CA SER A 8 -10.29 10.33 -17.05
C SER A 8 -10.86 9.33 -16.05
N THR A 9 -10.43 8.08 -16.11
CA THR A 9 -10.86 7.04 -15.16
C THR A 9 -10.64 7.48 -13.72
N ARG A 10 -9.54 8.20 -13.45
CA ARG A 10 -9.21 8.77 -12.14
C ARG A 10 -10.27 9.77 -11.67
N ARG A 11 -10.70 10.73 -12.52
CA ARG A 11 -11.74 11.69 -12.16
C ARG A 11 -13.05 11.02 -11.74
N LYS A 12 -13.46 9.96 -12.45
CA LYS A 12 -14.64 9.17 -12.07
C LYS A 12 -14.48 8.50 -10.70
N THR A 13 -13.28 8.02 -10.38
CA THR A 13 -12.97 7.41 -9.09
C THR A 13 -13.01 8.47 -7.98
N THR A 14 -12.41 9.65 -8.18
CA THR A 14 -12.44 10.77 -7.25
C THR A 14 -13.87 11.20 -6.94
N ASP A 15 -14.71 11.39 -7.98
CA ASP A 15 -16.12 11.76 -7.82
C ASP A 15 -16.91 10.71 -7.02
N ARG A 16 -16.63 9.43 -7.24
CA ARG A 16 -17.24 8.32 -6.52
C ARG A 16 -16.82 8.29 -5.06
N ILE A 17 -15.53 8.48 -4.76
CA ILE A 17 -15.03 8.59 -3.38
C ILE A 17 -15.71 9.76 -2.67
N ALA A 18 -15.74 10.93 -3.29
CA ALA A 18 -16.38 12.10 -2.70
C ALA A 18 -17.89 11.89 -2.44
N ALA A 19 -18.59 11.18 -3.33
CA ALA A 19 -20.00 10.83 -3.12
C ALA A 19 -20.18 9.88 -1.92
N LEU A 20 -19.34 8.87 -1.78
CA LEU A 20 -19.35 7.94 -0.65
C LEU A 20 -19.07 8.67 0.68
N VAL A 21 -18.05 9.55 0.69
CA VAL A 21 -17.71 10.35 1.88
C VAL A 21 -18.88 11.23 2.31
N ARG A 22 -19.55 11.90 1.35
CA ARG A 22 -20.75 12.70 1.66
C ARG A 22 -21.88 11.86 2.23
N ALA A 23 -22.11 10.67 1.70
CA ALA A 23 -23.13 9.76 2.21
C ALA A 23 -22.81 9.31 3.65
N GLU A 24 -21.57 8.94 3.93
CA GLU A 24 -21.11 8.56 5.28
C GLU A 24 -21.20 9.73 6.27
N ALA A 25 -20.88 10.95 5.83
CA ALA A 25 -20.92 12.14 6.66
C ALA A 25 -22.33 12.52 7.17
N VAL A 26 -23.38 11.94 6.59
CA VAL A 26 -24.77 12.10 7.09
C VAL A 26 -24.95 11.39 8.43
N THR A 27 -24.26 10.29 8.65
CA THR A 27 -24.48 9.41 9.82
C THR A 27 -23.33 9.43 10.82
N ARG A 28 -22.13 9.85 10.39
CA ARG A 28 -20.94 9.86 11.24
C ARG A 28 -19.98 10.98 10.85
N HIS A 29 -19.15 11.41 11.78
CA HIS A 29 -18.05 12.32 11.49
C HIS A 29 -16.95 11.58 10.70
N VAL A 30 -16.59 12.10 9.52
CA VAL A 30 -15.47 11.61 8.71
C VAL A 30 -14.29 12.53 8.95
N ALA A 31 -13.32 12.10 9.75
CA ALA A 31 -12.17 12.90 10.13
C ALA A 31 -11.12 12.99 9.01
N ALA A 32 -10.91 11.88 8.30
CA ALA A 32 -9.94 11.80 7.19
C ALA A 32 -10.31 10.67 6.23
N VAL A 33 -9.74 10.69 5.04
CA VAL A 33 -9.92 9.64 4.03
C VAL A 33 -8.56 9.17 3.54
N ILE A 34 -8.30 7.86 3.59
CA ILE A 34 -7.12 7.25 3.01
C ILE A 34 -7.51 6.68 1.64
N ALA A 35 -6.85 7.13 0.58
CA ALA A 35 -6.99 6.58 -0.77
C ALA A 35 -5.72 5.82 -1.15
N HIS A 36 -5.88 4.58 -1.60
CA HIS A 36 -4.77 3.74 -2.06
C HIS A 36 -4.76 3.68 -3.59
N GLU A 37 -3.57 3.87 -4.16
CA GLU A 37 -3.27 3.64 -5.59
C GLU A 37 -1.81 3.21 -5.71
N ASP A 38 -1.55 2.10 -6.38
CA ASP A 38 -0.20 1.66 -6.69
C ASP A 38 0.48 2.63 -7.65
N CYS A 39 1.77 2.92 -7.43
CA CYS A 39 2.48 3.93 -8.23
C CYS A 39 2.88 3.40 -9.61
N ASP A 40 3.01 2.07 -9.77
CA ASP A 40 3.53 1.41 -10.97
C ASP A 40 4.92 1.92 -11.42
N ASP A 41 5.66 2.53 -10.49
CA ASP A 41 7.01 3.07 -10.71
C ASP A 41 7.82 3.07 -9.41
N THR A 42 9.15 3.25 -9.51
CA THR A 42 10.06 3.31 -8.37
C THR A 42 10.00 4.66 -7.65
N GLU A 43 10.48 4.68 -6.41
CA GLU A 43 10.65 5.94 -5.69
C GLU A 43 11.66 6.86 -6.42
N PRO A 44 11.39 8.18 -6.52
CA PRO A 44 10.38 8.95 -5.77
C PRO A 44 9.07 9.24 -6.54
N ALA A 45 8.71 8.50 -7.57
CA ALA A 45 7.52 8.80 -8.40
C ALA A 45 6.21 8.87 -7.57
N HIS A 46 6.12 8.13 -6.46
CA HIS A 46 5.00 8.15 -5.52
C HIS A 46 4.65 9.55 -4.99
N VAL A 47 5.63 10.47 -4.88
CA VAL A 47 5.42 11.84 -4.37
C VAL A 47 4.46 12.61 -5.27
N THR A 48 4.70 12.55 -6.59
CA THR A 48 3.86 13.23 -7.58
C THR A 48 2.46 12.63 -7.63
N LEU A 49 2.37 11.29 -7.57
CA LEU A 49 1.09 10.59 -7.58
C LEU A 49 0.28 10.95 -6.33
N ALA A 50 0.90 10.89 -5.15
CA ALA A 50 0.24 11.24 -3.89
C ALA A 50 -0.29 12.67 -3.90
N ALA A 51 0.54 13.64 -4.31
CA ALA A 51 0.12 15.04 -4.41
C ALA A 51 -1.07 15.23 -5.37
N THR A 52 -1.07 14.51 -6.48
CA THR A 52 -2.16 14.57 -7.47
C THR A 52 -3.46 14.03 -6.87
N ILE A 53 -3.43 12.85 -6.23
CA ILE A 53 -4.62 12.24 -5.60
C ILE A 53 -5.17 13.15 -4.50
N GLU A 54 -4.31 13.64 -3.63
CA GLU A 54 -4.70 14.51 -2.51
C GLU A 54 -5.31 15.83 -3.00
N ALA A 55 -4.74 16.45 -4.03
CA ALA A 55 -5.28 17.66 -4.63
C ALA A 55 -6.66 17.45 -5.29
N GLU A 56 -6.83 16.36 -6.04
CA GLU A 56 -8.11 16.00 -6.67
C GLU A 56 -9.19 15.73 -5.61
N LEU A 57 -8.89 14.97 -4.56
CA LEU A 57 -9.83 14.68 -3.48
C LEU A 57 -10.18 15.93 -2.66
N THR A 58 -9.20 16.79 -2.37
CA THR A 58 -9.43 18.08 -1.71
C THR A 58 -10.37 18.96 -2.54
N SER A 59 -10.12 19.03 -3.86
CA SER A 59 -10.98 19.82 -4.78
C SER A 59 -12.40 19.26 -4.85
N ALA A 60 -12.60 17.97 -4.62
CA ALA A 60 -13.90 17.31 -4.55
C ALA A 60 -14.58 17.42 -3.16
N GLY A 61 -13.96 18.15 -2.22
CA GLY A 61 -14.50 18.38 -0.86
C GLY A 61 -14.33 17.22 0.10
N VAL A 62 -13.38 16.32 -0.14
CA VAL A 62 -13.04 15.23 0.79
C VAL A 62 -12.20 15.78 1.94
N PRO A 63 -12.58 15.52 3.22
CA PRO A 63 -11.84 16.01 4.38
C PRO A 63 -10.51 15.27 4.54
N HIS A 64 -9.43 16.00 4.76
CA HIS A 64 -8.10 15.51 5.06
C HIS A 64 -7.71 14.24 4.27
N PRO A 65 -7.68 14.31 2.91
CA PRO A 65 -7.30 13.16 2.10
C PRO A 65 -5.83 12.85 2.27
N ILE A 66 -5.50 11.57 2.44
CA ILE A 66 -4.14 11.04 2.49
C ILE A 66 -4.03 9.97 1.41
N ALA A 67 -3.07 10.11 0.52
CA ALA A 67 -2.77 9.09 -0.46
C ALA A 67 -1.77 8.06 0.08
N ALA A 68 -2.14 6.79 0.01
CA ALA A 68 -1.27 5.65 0.23
C ALA A 68 -0.78 5.16 -1.15
N THR A 69 0.42 5.60 -1.53
CA THR A 69 0.99 5.35 -2.87
C THR A 69 2.29 4.54 -2.75
N PRO A 70 2.21 3.22 -2.55
CA PRO A 70 3.39 2.38 -2.53
C PRO A 70 4.12 2.46 -3.88
N ALA A 71 5.45 2.44 -3.84
CA ALA A 71 6.26 2.30 -5.04
C ALA A 71 5.94 0.96 -5.70
N TRP A 72 5.81 0.93 -7.03
CA TRP A 72 5.27 -0.21 -7.77
C TRP A 72 3.91 -0.60 -7.25
N GLU A 73 3.85 -1.49 -6.26
CA GLU A 73 2.68 -2.17 -5.73
C GLU A 73 2.76 -2.24 -4.20
N ILE A 74 1.66 -2.49 -3.53
CA ILE A 74 1.57 -2.62 -2.07
C ILE A 74 2.55 -3.66 -1.51
N GLU A 75 2.96 -4.62 -2.30
CA GLU A 75 3.95 -5.64 -1.96
C GLU A 75 5.31 -5.06 -1.57
N THR A 76 5.67 -3.88 -2.10
CA THR A 76 6.85 -3.13 -1.65
C THR A 76 6.80 -2.87 -0.14
N TRP A 77 5.63 -2.50 0.40
CA TRP A 77 5.49 -2.29 1.83
C TRP A 77 5.48 -3.60 2.62
N TRP A 78 4.90 -4.67 2.06
CA TRP A 78 4.93 -5.98 2.75
C TRP A 78 6.34 -6.50 2.95
N MET A 79 7.27 -6.23 2.06
CA MET A 79 8.68 -6.63 2.17
C MET A 79 9.38 -6.06 3.41
N LEU A 80 8.88 -4.97 3.98
CA LEU A 80 9.44 -4.35 5.18
C LEU A 80 9.09 -5.09 6.48
N PHE A 81 8.13 -6.03 6.43
CA PHE A 81 7.59 -6.72 7.61
C PHE A 81 7.76 -8.24 7.54
N PRO A 82 8.99 -8.78 7.52
CA PRO A 82 9.23 -10.23 7.40
C PRO A 82 8.55 -11.01 8.53
N ASP A 83 8.46 -10.46 9.74
CA ASP A 83 7.81 -11.12 10.88
C ASP A 83 6.28 -11.25 10.67
N ALA A 84 5.64 -10.31 9.97
CA ALA A 84 4.24 -10.41 9.60
C ALA A 84 4.01 -11.45 8.50
N LEU A 85 4.92 -11.54 7.53
CA LEU A 85 4.89 -12.55 6.48
C LEU A 85 5.00 -13.96 7.08
N GLN A 86 5.95 -14.18 8.00
CA GLN A 86 6.12 -15.44 8.73
C GLN A 86 4.91 -15.77 9.61
N ALA A 87 4.29 -14.78 10.24
CA ALA A 87 3.07 -14.97 11.00
C ALA A 87 1.88 -15.37 10.12
N THR A 88 1.83 -14.85 8.91
CA THR A 88 0.77 -15.16 7.94
C THR A 88 0.88 -16.58 7.42
N ARG A 89 2.09 -17.02 7.06
CA ARG A 89 2.38 -18.38 6.60
C ARG A 89 3.79 -18.81 7.04
N PRO A 90 3.90 -19.59 8.11
CA PRO A 90 5.18 -20.06 8.62
C PRO A 90 5.99 -20.92 7.65
N CYS A 91 5.37 -21.45 6.60
CA CYS A 91 6.05 -22.26 5.57
C CYS A 91 6.76 -21.42 4.50
N TRP A 92 6.51 -20.11 4.42
CA TRP A 92 7.22 -19.24 3.51
C TRP A 92 8.69 -19.11 3.90
N ALA A 93 9.56 -18.89 2.92
CA ALA A 93 10.97 -18.60 3.19
C ALA A 93 11.12 -17.25 3.90
N THR A 94 12.10 -17.16 4.77
CA THR A 94 12.48 -15.90 5.43
C THR A 94 13.43 -15.10 4.57
N PHE A 95 13.33 -13.79 4.64
CA PHE A 95 14.30 -12.86 4.05
C PHE A 95 14.45 -11.64 4.97
N ASP A 96 15.49 -10.85 4.75
CA ASP A 96 15.74 -9.61 5.48
C ASP A 96 16.22 -8.52 4.50
N HIS A 97 15.60 -7.36 4.60
CA HIS A 97 15.91 -6.16 3.83
C HIS A 97 16.49 -5.03 4.72
N ALA A 98 17.01 -5.33 5.90
CA ALA A 98 17.44 -4.33 6.90
C ALA A 98 18.34 -3.20 6.38
N SER A 99 19.03 -3.42 5.26
CA SER A 99 19.91 -2.41 4.64
C SER A 99 19.49 -1.99 3.23
N ARG A 100 18.30 -2.40 2.79
CA ARG A 100 17.83 -2.17 1.41
C ARG A 100 16.75 -1.09 1.35
N ASP A 101 16.79 -0.34 0.26
CA ASP A 101 15.71 0.52 -0.18
C ASP A 101 14.78 -0.32 -1.06
N VAL A 102 13.69 -0.81 -0.46
CA VAL A 102 12.71 -1.65 -1.17
C VAL A 102 11.84 -0.84 -2.13
N GLY A 103 11.75 0.48 -1.96
CA GLY A 103 11.04 1.36 -2.87
C GLY A 103 11.65 1.45 -4.28
N ARG A 104 12.84 0.87 -4.47
CA ARG A 104 13.50 0.73 -5.77
C ARG A 104 13.36 -0.64 -6.40
N ILE A 105 12.67 -1.56 -5.75
CA ILE A 105 12.46 -2.90 -6.30
C ILE A 105 11.32 -2.84 -7.32
N GLN A 106 11.67 -3.13 -8.56
CA GLN A 106 10.70 -3.26 -9.65
C GLN A 106 9.94 -4.58 -9.55
N HIS A 107 8.70 -4.61 -10.05
CA HIS A 107 7.86 -5.80 -10.03
C HIS A 107 7.77 -6.43 -8.63
N ALA A 108 7.40 -5.61 -7.65
CA ALA A 108 7.44 -5.94 -6.23
C ALA A 108 6.68 -7.23 -5.89
N LYS A 109 5.54 -7.47 -6.53
CA LYS A 109 4.74 -8.67 -6.33
C LYS A 109 5.45 -9.95 -6.78
N GLU A 110 6.06 -9.93 -7.96
CA GLU A 110 6.84 -11.07 -8.48
C GLU A 110 8.06 -11.33 -7.60
N GLU A 111 8.72 -10.26 -7.18
CA GLU A 111 9.90 -10.35 -6.31
C GLU A 111 9.53 -10.89 -4.93
N LEU A 112 8.46 -10.39 -4.31
CA LEU A 112 7.95 -10.91 -3.04
C LEU A 112 7.59 -12.40 -3.16
N ARG A 113 6.85 -12.76 -4.21
CA ARG A 113 6.49 -14.16 -4.50
C ARG A 113 7.72 -15.06 -4.64
N ARG A 114 8.75 -14.57 -5.34
CA ARG A 114 10.02 -15.28 -5.52
C ARG A 114 10.75 -15.48 -4.20
N GLN A 115 10.82 -14.44 -3.36
CA GLN A 115 11.53 -14.47 -2.07
C GLN A 115 10.84 -15.36 -1.04
N LEU A 116 9.52 -15.37 -1.02
CA LEU A 116 8.73 -16.18 -0.08
C LEU A 116 8.73 -17.68 -0.44
N ARG A 117 9.14 -18.04 -1.67
CA ARG A 117 9.09 -19.42 -2.13
C ARG A 117 10.09 -20.29 -1.37
N PRO A 118 9.66 -21.39 -0.74
CA PRO A 118 10.55 -22.30 -0.04
C PRO A 118 11.64 -22.88 -0.96
N THR A 119 12.84 -23.07 -0.41
CA THR A 119 14.01 -23.50 -1.19
C THR A 119 13.93 -24.96 -1.65
N THR A 120 13.32 -25.85 -0.86
CA THR A 120 13.23 -27.28 -1.18
C THR A 120 11.97 -27.62 -1.97
N ALA A 121 12.07 -28.59 -2.88
CA ALA A 121 10.92 -29.06 -3.68
C ALA A 121 9.79 -29.62 -2.79
N HIS A 122 10.14 -30.36 -1.73
CA HIS A 122 9.18 -30.89 -0.78
C HIS A 122 8.41 -29.80 -0.02
N ALA A 123 9.11 -28.75 0.45
CA ALA A 123 8.46 -27.63 1.09
C ALA A 123 7.56 -26.86 0.11
N ARG A 124 8.00 -26.66 -1.14
CA ARG A 124 7.21 -26.00 -2.20
C ARG A 124 5.90 -26.73 -2.50
N SER A 125 5.89 -28.06 -2.52
CA SER A 125 4.67 -28.81 -2.80
C SER A 125 3.58 -28.69 -1.73
N ARG A 126 3.92 -28.21 -0.53
CA ARG A 126 3.03 -28.08 0.63
C ARG A 126 2.73 -26.62 1.03
N CYS A 127 3.50 -25.69 0.51
CA CYS A 127 3.38 -24.28 0.85
C CYS A 127 2.80 -23.51 -0.35
N PRO A 128 1.61 -22.92 -0.24
CA PRO A 128 1.05 -22.13 -1.31
C PRO A 128 1.92 -20.89 -1.56
N ASP A 129 2.05 -20.53 -2.84
CA ASP A 129 2.67 -19.26 -3.24
C ASP A 129 1.88 -18.07 -2.66
N TYR A 130 2.54 -16.93 -2.56
CA TYR A 130 1.89 -15.65 -2.21
C TYR A 130 0.80 -15.30 -3.21
N ALA A 131 -0.33 -14.85 -2.70
CA ALA A 131 -1.44 -14.30 -3.47
C ALA A 131 -1.87 -12.95 -2.87
N GLU A 132 -2.40 -12.04 -3.68
CA GLU A 132 -2.87 -10.71 -3.24
C GLU A 132 -3.87 -10.80 -2.08
N SER A 133 -4.69 -11.85 -2.04
CA SER A 133 -5.63 -12.11 -0.95
C SER A 133 -4.95 -12.37 0.42
N ASP A 134 -3.64 -12.64 0.44
CA ASP A 134 -2.88 -12.76 1.67
C ASP A 134 -2.56 -11.38 2.28
N GLY A 135 -2.63 -10.29 1.50
CA GLY A 135 -2.39 -8.91 1.96
C GLY A 135 -3.23 -8.52 3.17
N ILE A 136 -4.51 -8.92 3.20
CA ILE A 136 -5.39 -8.69 4.37
C ILE A 136 -4.85 -9.35 5.63
N LYS A 137 -4.32 -10.57 5.52
CA LYS A 137 -3.74 -11.32 6.66
C LYS A 137 -2.41 -10.71 7.09
N ILE A 138 -1.58 -10.25 6.14
CA ILE A 138 -0.33 -9.56 6.41
C ILE A 138 -0.60 -8.27 7.17
N ALA A 139 -1.54 -7.44 6.69
CA ALA A 139 -1.95 -6.22 7.38
C ALA A 139 -2.49 -6.51 8.80
N ALA A 140 -3.30 -7.56 8.97
CA ALA A 140 -3.79 -7.99 10.27
C ALA A 140 -2.65 -8.44 11.20
N ALA A 141 -1.63 -9.14 10.67
CA ALA A 141 -0.46 -9.54 11.43
C ALA A 141 0.40 -8.33 11.85
N ILE A 142 0.61 -7.35 10.96
CA ILE A 142 1.30 -6.09 11.28
C ILE A 142 0.60 -5.40 12.45
N ARG A 143 -0.72 -5.25 12.36
CA ARG A 143 -1.53 -4.60 13.40
C ARG A 143 -1.50 -5.36 14.72
N SER A 144 -1.83 -6.65 14.72
CA SER A 144 -1.98 -7.44 15.95
C SER A 144 -0.69 -7.64 16.71
N ARG A 145 0.45 -7.56 16.02
CA ARG A 145 1.79 -7.69 16.60
C ARG A 145 2.49 -6.34 16.82
N ASN A 146 1.81 -5.23 16.51
CA ASN A 146 2.36 -3.87 16.63
C ASN A 146 3.69 -3.68 15.87
N LEU A 147 3.75 -4.15 14.62
CA LEU A 147 4.97 -4.14 13.81
C LEU A 147 5.14 -2.88 12.97
N ILE A 148 4.17 -1.96 12.94
CA ILE A 148 4.16 -0.81 12.01
C ILE A 148 5.39 0.11 12.12
N ASP A 149 6.07 0.09 13.26
CA ASP A 149 7.30 0.83 13.51
C ASP A 149 8.54 -0.07 13.68
N GLN A 150 8.44 -1.31 13.21
CA GLN A 150 9.50 -2.32 13.27
C GLN A 150 9.85 -2.81 11.87
N GLU A 151 9.76 -1.91 10.88
CA GLU A 151 10.13 -2.20 9.51
C GLU A 151 11.61 -2.56 9.38
N ARG A 152 11.91 -3.56 8.56
CA ARG A 152 13.27 -3.98 8.19
C ARG A 152 13.57 -3.57 6.76
N GLY A 153 14.22 -2.45 6.60
CA GLY A 153 14.53 -1.81 5.32
C GLY A 153 13.96 -0.40 5.23
N ASN A 154 14.03 0.18 4.05
CA ASN A 154 13.58 1.54 3.79
C ASN A 154 12.60 1.57 2.61
N ALA A 155 11.55 2.37 2.74
CA ALA A 155 10.70 2.82 1.66
C ALA A 155 10.22 4.24 2.00
N ALA A 156 10.60 5.22 1.19
CA ALA A 156 10.21 6.61 1.40
C ALA A 156 8.67 6.75 1.33
N SER A 157 8.03 6.02 0.43
CA SER A 157 6.57 6.01 0.28
C SER A 157 5.83 5.58 1.55
N LEU A 158 6.31 4.56 2.27
CA LEU A 158 5.72 4.17 3.56
C LEU A 158 6.02 5.20 4.65
N ALA A 159 7.25 5.72 4.70
CA ALA A 159 7.65 6.71 5.70
C ALA A 159 6.82 8.00 5.58
N GLU A 160 6.61 8.50 4.36
CA GLU A 160 5.77 9.67 4.10
C GLU A 160 4.31 9.41 4.43
N PHE A 161 3.76 8.26 4.05
CA PHE A 161 2.39 7.86 4.41
C PHE A 161 2.22 7.84 5.94
N LYS A 162 3.12 7.20 6.68
CA LYS A 162 3.10 7.16 8.15
C LYS A 162 3.16 8.55 8.75
N ALA A 163 4.02 9.43 8.24
CA ALA A 163 4.15 10.82 8.71
C ALA A 163 2.82 11.59 8.53
N LYS A 164 2.17 11.48 7.37
CA LYS A 164 0.88 12.12 7.11
C LYS A 164 -0.23 11.59 8.03
N VAL A 165 -0.30 10.27 8.23
CA VAL A 165 -1.29 9.67 9.14
C VAL A 165 -1.07 10.12 10.58
N ARG A 166 0.19 10.19 11.05
CA ARG A 166 0.51 10.69 12.41
C ARG A 166 0.20 12.16 12.59
N ALA A 167 0.31 12.96 11.53
CA ALA A 167 -0.03 14.39 11.57
C ALA A 167 -1.54 14.67 11.66
N LEU A 168 -2.37 13.66 11.46
CA LEU A 168 -3.82 13.73 11.67
C LEU A 168 -4.15 13.88 13.15
N ALA A 169 -3.61 14.69 13.95
CA ALA A 169 -3.92 14.85 15.38
C ALA A 169 -5.44 14.62 15.65
N LEU A 170 -5.82 13.35 15.80
CA LEU A 170 -7.19 12.89 16.02
C LEU A 170 -7.46 12.79 17.52
#